data_e04bf31232761fe247aafdf13955e9d0
#
_entry.id   e04bf31232761fe247aafdf13955e9d0
#
_cell.length_a   1.000
_cell.length_b   1.000
_cell.length_c   1.000
_cell.angle_alpha   90.00
_cell.angle_beta   90.00
_cell.angle_gamma   90.00
#
_symmetry.space_group_name_H-M   'P 1'
#
loop_
_entity.id
_entity.type
_entity.pdbx_description
1 polymer ?
#
loop_
_entity_poly.entity_id
_entity_poly.type
_entity_poly.pdbx_seq_one_letter_code
_entity_poly.pdbx_strand_id
1 'polypeptide(L)'
;LPEKKIAFKFNKMSAEAECKYVEWETSRTGRIIPVVNFTNVTLGGATIQRATGFHAKFIYDNQIGPGALLKIVRSGDVIPYIDEVLKLSETFVGLETCPSCGSNNLSTDESNTHIYCTNSECPAQVQKRIAYFFEKLGLEEFSEKMISTLKCNSVLDVYNLKKEDIIKIEGWAETSADDFIKRVEQTKKAKPERI
;
A
#
# COMPACT_ATOMS: atom_id res chain seq x y z
N LEU A 1 2.98 -35.24 -24.43
CA LEU A 1 2.03 -34.22 -23.97
C LEU A 1 0.67 -34.91 -23.80
N PRO A 2 -0.06 -34.71 -22.70
CA PRO A 2 -1.38 -35.30 -22.51
C PRO A 2 -2.34 -34.73 -23.57
N GLU A 3 -3.07 -35.62 -24.22
CA GLU A 3 -4.03 -35.27 -25.29
C GLU A 3 -5.22 -34.44 -24.81
N LYS A 4 -5.46 -34.38 -23.49
CA LYS A 4 -6.53 -33.59 -22.87
C LYS A 4 -5.98 -32.84 -21.64
N LYS A 5 -6.15 -31.51 -21.61
CA LYS A 5 -5.91 -30.68 -20.44
C LYS A 5 -7.25 -30.40 -19.75
N ILE A 6 -7.40 -30.83 -18.51
CA ILE A 6 -8.58 -30.51 -17.68
C ILE A 6 -8.17 -29.41 -16.71
N ALA A 7 -8.82 -28.25 -16.80
CA ALA A 7 -8.70 -27.22 -15.81
C ALA A 7 -9.65 -27.52 -14.64
N PHE A 8 -9.11 -27.80 -13.48
CA PHE A 8 -9.88 -27.95 -12.26
C PHE A 8 -10.08 -26.57 -11.63
N LYS A 9 -11.33 -26.11 -11.53
CA LYS A 9 -11.68 -24.90 -10.82
C LYS A 9 -12.18 -25.26 -9.42
N PHE A 10 -11.45 -24.84 -8.39
CA PHE A 10 -11.92 -24.97 -7.01
C PHE A 10 -13.20 -24.13 -6.81
N ASN A 11 -14.12 -24.66 -6.00
CA ASN A 11 -15.28 -23.87 -5.58
C ASN A 11 -14.81 -22.63 -4.86
N LYS A 12 -15.21 -21.46 -5.38
CA LYS A 12 -14.94 -20.17 -4.74
C LYS A 12 -15.82 -20.09 -3.49
N MET A 13 -15.20 -19.89 -2.34
CA MET A 13 -15.94 -19.51 -1.14
C MET A 13 -16.28 -18.04 -1.24
N SER A 14 -17.53 -17.68 -0.97
CA SER A 14 -18.01 -16.31 -0.99
C SER A 14 -18.79 -15.97 0.27
N ALA A 15 -18.76 -14.73 0.68
CA ALA A 15 -19.59 -14.18 1.74
C ALA A 15 -19.99 -12.74 1.40
N GLU A 16 -21.11 -12.30 1.94
CA GLU A 16 -21.55 -10.92 1.84
C GLU A 16 -21.00 -10.09 2.99
N ALA A 17 -20.55 -8.88 2.70
CA ALA A 17 -19.98 -7.95 3.65
C ALA A 17 -20.45 -6.53 3.37
N GLU A 18 -20.76 -5.78 4.41
CA GLU A 18 -21.08 -4.37 4.31
C GLU A 18 -19.82 -3.52 4.37
N CYS A 19 -19.62 -2.63 3.39
CA CYS A 19 -18.51 -1.69 3.38
C CYS A 19 -18.65 -0.68 4.54
N LYS A 20 -17.59 -0.54 5.32
CA LYS A 20 -17.48 0.46 6.38
C LYS A 20 -16.93 1.77 5.86
N TYR A 21 -15.83 1.69 5.13
CA TYR A 21 -15.16 2.83 4.49
C TYR A 21 -14.16 2.34 3.44
N VAL A 22 -13.78 3.24 2.54
CA VAL A 22 -12.67 3.05 1.62
C VAL A 22 -11.46 3.83 2.14
N GLU A 23 -10.39 3.13 2.40
CA GLU A 23 -9.10 3.70 2.74
C GLU A 23 -8.31 3.94 1.45
N TRP A 24 -7.68 5.10 1.34
CA TRP A 24 -6.90 5.47 0.19
C TRP A 24 -5.43 5.61 0.57
N GLU A 25 -4.55 4.90 -0.12
CA GLU A 25 -3.12 4.91 0.14
C GLU A 25 -2.34 5.51 -1.05
N THR A 26 -1.45 6.46 -0.77
CA THR A 26 -0.57 7.02 -1.80
C THR A 26 0.67 6.16 -1.97
N SER A 27 0.90 5.67 -3.18
CA SER A 27 2.08 4.87 -3.54
C SER A 27 3.33 5.73 -3.74
N ARG A 28 4.47 5.08 -3.92
CA ARG A 28 5.76 5.70 -4.25
C ARG A 28 5.72 6.59 -5.49
N THR A 29 4.90 6.24 -6.46
CA THR A 29 4.76 6.97 -7.74
C THR A 29 3.62 7.98 -7.73
N GLY A 30 3.01 8.24 -6.57
CA GLY A 30 1.85 9.12 -6.44
C GLY A 30 0.51 8.45 -6.72
N ARG A 31 0.47 7.22 -7.28
CA ARG A 31 -0.79 6.53 -7.53
C ARG A 31 -1.53 6.28 -6.23
N ILE A 32 -2.80 6.66 -6.17
CA ILE A 32 -3.65 6.49 -5.01
C ILE A 32 -4.44 5.20 -5.19
N ILE A 33 -4.27 4.28 -4.23
CA ILE A 33 -4.78 2.90 -4.29
C ILE A 33 -5.88 2.75 -3.25
N PRO A 34 -7.09 2.29 -3.64
CA PRO A 34 -8.16 2.03 -2.68
C PRO A 34 -8.02 0.67 -2.00
N VAL A 35 -8.30 0.65 -0.69
CA VAL A 35 -8.47 -0.55 0.12
C VAL A 35 -9.85 -0.47 0.75
N VAL A 36 -10.71 -1.43 0.48
CA VAL A 36 -12.08 -1.45 0.99
C VAL A 36 -12.11 -2.18 2.32
N ASN A 37 -12.54 -1.50 3.37
CA ASN A 37 -12.73 -2.05 4.71
C ASN A 37 -14.23 -2.34 4.91
N PHE A 38 -14.55 -3.56 5.40
CA PHE A 38 -15.93 -4.04 5.52
C PHE A 38 -16.15 -4.84 6.81
N THR A 39 -17.38 -5.25 7.05
CA THR A 39 -17.75 -6.11 8.17
C THR A 39 -17.02 -7.46 8.08
N ASN A 40 -16.59 -7.99 9.21
CA ASN A 40 -15.81 -9.23 9.24
C ASN A 40 -16.58 -10.38 8.60
N VAL A 41 -15.95 -11.11 7.71
CA VAL A 41 -16.45 -12.35 7.12
C VAL A 41 -15.43 -13.47 7.30
N THR A 42 -15.92 -14.71 7.45
CA THR A 42 -15.06 -15.88 7.56
C THR A 42 -15.10 -16.67 6.27
N LEU A 43 -13.96 -16.79 5.59
CA LEU A 43 -13.81 -17.55 4.35
C LEU A 43 -12.59 -18.47 4.46
N GLY A 44 -12.78 -19.76 4.28
CA GLY A 44 -11.70 -20.76 4.36
C GLY A 44 -10.99 -20.76 5.72
N GLY A 45 -11.73 -20.57 6.84
CA GLY A 45 -11.16 -20.55 8.19
C GLY A 45 -10.41 -19.26 8.56
N ALA A 46 -10.30 -18.29 7.66
CA ALA A 46 -9.69 -16.98 7.95
C ALA A 46 -10.73 -15.88 8.08
N THR A 47 -10.58 -15.01 9.08
CA THR A 47 -11.39 -13.80 9.21
C THR A 47 -10.82 -12.69 8.33
N ILE A 48 -11.64 -12.17 7.44
CA ILE A 48 -11.31 -11.15 6.46
C ILE A 48 -12.12 -9.88 6.76
N GLN A 49 -11.48 -8.73 6.74
CA GLN A 49 -12.10 -7.44 7.05
C GLN A 49 -11.74 -6.35 6.03
N ARG A 50 -10.85 -6.65 5.08
CA ARG A 50 -10.44 -5.73 4.03
C ARG A 50 -10.05 -6.48 2.76
N ALA A 51 -10.26 -5.84 1.61
CA ALA A 51 -9.83 -6.33 0.30
C ALA A 51 -9.37 -5.17 -0.57
N THR A 52 -8.63 -5.49 -1.64
CA THR A 52 -8.26 -4.48 -2.62
C THR A 52 -9.49 -3.89 -3.30
N GLY A 53 -9.52 -2.57 -3.43
CA GLY A 53 -10.48 -1.86 -4.26
C GLY A 53 -10.03 -1.74 -5.72
N PHE A 54 -9.02 -2.52 -6.13
CA PHE A 54 -8.41 -2.57 -7.47
C PHE A 54 -7.81 -1.23 -7.88
N HIS A 55 -8.65 -0.29 -8.31
CA HIS A 55 -8.28 1.04 -8.77
C HIS A 55 -9.43 2.04 -8.56
N ALA A 56 -9.13 3.33 -8.66
CA ALA A 56 -10.10 4.39 -8.38
C ALA A 56 -11.37 4.25 -9.23
N LYS A 57 -11.23 4.01 -10.52
CA LYS A 57 -12.38 3.84 -11.42
C LYS A 57 -13.36 2.77 -10.94
N PHE A 58 -12.87 1.63 -10.43
CA PHE A 58 -13.73 0.57 -9.90
C PHE A 58 -14.57 1.06 -8.71
N ILE A 59 -13.97 1.84 -7.81
CA ILE A 59 -14.67 2.42 -6.66
C ILE A 59 -15.76 3.40 -7.10
N TYR A 60 -15.44 4.27 -8.08
CA TYR A 60 -16.36 5.29 -8.59
C TYR A 60 -17.51 4.69 -9.39
N ASP A 61 -17.21 3.81 -10.36
CA ASP A 61 -18.22 3.20 -11.23
C ASP A 61 -19.23 2.36 -10.43
N ASN A 62 -18.77 1.75 -9.32
CA ASN A 62 -19.61 0.93 -8.46
C ASN A 62 -20.05 1.65 -7.17
N GLN A 63 -19.79 2.95 -7.04
CA GLN A 63 -20.15 3.77 -5.87
C GLN A 63 -19.89 3.04 -4.54
N ILE A 64 -18.68 2.45 -4.40
CA ILE A 64 -18.29 1.69 -3.21
C ILE A 64 -17.94 2.69 -2.09
N GLY A 65 -18.74 2.69 -1.06
CA GLY A 65 -18.61 3.54 0.12
C GLY A 65 -19.37 2.95 1.30
N PRO A 66 -19.50 3.67 2.40
CA PRO A 66 -20.21 3.17 3.59
C PRO A 66 -21.61 2.66 3.24
N GLY A 67 -21.96 1.46 3.77
CA GLY A 67 -23.27 0.82 3.53
C GLY A 67 -23.41 0.08 2.20
N ALA A 68 -22.41 0.09 1.31
CA ALA A 68 -22.41 -0.76 0.12
C ALA A 68 -22.34 -2.23 0.51
N LEU A 69 -23.15 -3.10 -0.12
CA LEU A 69 -23.10 -4.54 0.11
C LEU A 69 -22.23 -5.20 -0.96
N LEU A 70 -21.22 -5.92 -0.52
CA LEU A 70 -20.17 -6.49 -1.35
C LEU A 70 -20.17 -8.01 -1.24
N LYS A 71 -19.98 -8.70 -2.34
CA LYS A 71 -19.68 -10.12 -2.37
C LYS A 71 -18.17 -10.32 -2.38
N ILE A 72 -17.66 -10.82 -1.27
CA ILE A 72 -16.24 -11.12 -1.08
C ILE A 72 -15.99 -12.58 -1.44
N VAL A 73 -14.94 -12.82 -2.22
CA VAL A 73 -14.56 -14.16 -2.66
C VAL A 73 -13.12 -14.46 -2.27
N ARG A 74 -12.90 -15.70 -1.84
CA ARG A 74 -11.57 -16.26 -1.65
C ARG A 74 -11.49 -17.60 -2.38
N SER A 75 -10.53 -17.73 -3.27
CA SER A 75 -10.25 -18.98 -3.99
C SER A 75 -8.97 -19.62 -3.43
N GLY A 76 -9.09 -20.74 -2.73
CA GLY A 76 -7.96 -21.37 -2.06
C GLY A 76 -7.27 -20.46 -1.04
N ASP A 77 -5.93 -20.44 -1.02
CA ASP A 77 -5.10 -19.55 -0.20
C ASP A 77 -4.82 -18.19 -0.86
N VAL A 78 -5.56 -17.85 -1.92
CA VAL A 78 -5.38 -16.60 -2.67
C VAL A 78 -5.96 -15.42 -1.90
N ILE A 79 -5.43 -14.25 -2.19
CA ILE A 79 -5.85 -12.95 -1.61
C ILE A 79 -7.35 -12.74 -1.85
N PRO A 80 -8.15 -12.39 -0.82
CA PRO A 80 -9.55 -12.11 -0.98
C PRO A 80 -9.77 -10.85 -1.84
N TYR A 81 -10.83 -10.87 -2.64
CA TYR A 81 -11.18 -9.74 -3.52
C TYR A 81 -12.70 -9.55 -3.59
N ILE A 82 -13.12 -8.38 -4.06
CA ILE A 82 -14.52 -8.03 -4.31
C ILE A 82 -14.89 -8.63 -5.67
N ASP A 83 -15.80 -9.61 -5.68
CA ASP A 83 -16.29 -10.28 -6.90
C ASP A 83 -17.45 -9.49 -7.53
N GLU A 84 -18.33 -8.95 -6.68
CA GLU A 84 -19.55 -8.25 -7.11
C GLU A 84 -19.98 -7.20 -6.09
N VAL A 85 -20.60 -6.13 -6.54
CA VAL A 85 -21.25 -5.12 -5.69
C VAL A 85 -22.77 -5.34 -5.77
N LEU A 86 -23.34 -5.84 -4.68
CA LEU A 86 -24.75 -6.24 -4.60
C LEU A 86 -25.67 -5.04 -4.34
N LYS A 87 -25.17 -4.04 -3.60
CA LYS A 87 -25.86 -2.78 -3.32
C LYS A 87 -24.85 -1.64 -3.31
N LEU A 88 -25.17 -0.54 -3.99
CA LEU A 88 -24.36 0.67 -4.01
C LEU A 88 -24.46 1.41 -2.67
N SER A 89 -23.47 2.25 -2.37
CA SER A 89 -23.54 3.17 -1.23
C SER A 89 -24.47 4.33 -1.53
N GLU A 90 -25.34 4.65 -0.58
CA GLU A 90 -26.20 5.83 -0.65
C GLU A 90 -25.45 7.13 -0.23
N THR A 91 -24.29 6.98 0.40
CA THR A 91 -23.46 8.06 0.94
C THR A 91 -22.06 8.06 0.30
N PHE A 92 -21.96 7.61 -0.95
CA PHE A 92 -20.68 7.59 -1.65
C PHE A 92 -20.09 8.99 -1.78
N VAL A 93 -18.83 9.14 -1.36
CA VAL A 93 -18.04 10.36 -1.53
C VAL A 93 -16.74 9.98 -2.21
N GLY A 94 -16.43 10.65 -3.32
CA GLY A 94 -15.18 10.46 -4.05
C GLY A 94 -13.99 11.05 -3.30
N LEU A 95 -12.78 10.74 -3.78
CA LEU A 95 -11.55 11.30 -3.26
C LEU A 95 -11.36 12.73 -3.80
N GLU A 96 -11.29 13.71 -2.92
CA GLU A 96 -11.12 15.13 -3.26
C GLU A 96 -9.67 15.60 -3.09
N THR A 97 -8.96 15.01 -2.12
CA THR A 97 -7.59 15.40 -1.78
C THR A 97 -6.71 14.18 -1.57
N CYS A 98 -5.40 14.37 -1.71
CA CYS A 98 -4.44 13.32 -1.40
C CYS A 98 -4.51 12.94 0.08
N PRO A 99 -4.67 11.66 0.42
CA PRO A 99 -4.80 11.22 1.82
C PRO A 99 -3.53 11.43 2.66
N SER A 100 -2.39 11.61 2.00
CA SER A 100 -1.11 11.80 2.69
C SER A 100 -0.73 13.26 2.90
N CYS A 101 -0.90 14.12 1.88
CA CYS A 101 -0.46 15.52 1.95
C CYS A 101 -1.58 16.54 1.93
N GLY A 102 -2.85 16.12 1.83
CA GLY A 102 -4.01 17.01 1.77
C GLY A 102 -4.12 17.87 0.51
N SER A 103 -3.19 17.72 -0.44
CA SER A 103 -3.20 18.49 -1.68
C SER A 103 -4.39 18.10 -2.57
N ASN A 104 -5.04 19.07 -3.17
CA ASN A 104 -6.06 18.88 -4.22
C ASN A 104 -5.46 18.72 -5.63
N ASN A 105 -4.13 18.74 -5.75
CA ASN A 105 -3.42 18.51 -7.01
C ASN A 105 -3.46 17.01 -7.34
N LEU A 106 -4.61 16.56 -7.81
CA LEU A 106 -4.84 15.19 -8.27
C LEU A 106 -4.93 15.19 -9.80
N SER A 107 -4.44 14.13 -10.42
CA SER A 107 -4.59 13.87 -11.86
C SER A 107 -5.07 12.44 -12.07
N THR A 108 -5.57 12.16 -13.27
CA THR A 108 -5.90 10.81 -13.71
C THR A 108 -5.03 10.40 -14.88
N ASP A 109 -4.90 9.09 -15.12
CA ASP A 109 -4.37 8.57 -16.37
C ASP A 109 -5.35 8.78 -17.54
N GLU A 110 -4.91 8.54 -18.77
CA GLU A 110 -5.73 8.70 -20.00
C GLU A 110 -7.02 7.88 -19.98
N SER A 111 -7.02 6.75 -19.28
CA SER A 111 -8.18 5.85 -19.16
C SER A 111 -9.11 6.22 -17.99
N ASN A 112 -8.75 7.22 -17.19
CA ASN A 112 -9.41 7.58 -15.92
C ASN A 112 -9.49 6.40 -14.93
N THR A 113 -8.58 5.45 -15.04
CA THR A 113 -8.57 4.24 -14.20
C THR A 113 -7.93 4.50 -12.85
N HIS A 114 -6.85 5.28 -12.83
CA HIS A 114 -6.09 5.57 -11.62
C HIS A 114 -6.08 7.07 -11.31
N ILE A 115 -6.05 7.40 -10.02
CA ILE A 115 -5.84 8.76 -9.52
C ILE A 115 -4.41 8.88 -8.98
N TYR A 116 -3.77 10.00 -9.25
CA TYR A 116 -2.40 10.30 -8.84
C TYR A 116 -2.33 11.61 -8.07
N CYS A 117 -1.57 11.63 -6.98
CA CYS A 117 -1.11 12.86 -6.35
C CYS A 117 0.11 13.38 -7.12
N THR A 118 0.00 14.58 -7.69
CA THR A 118 1.07 15.22 -8.47
C THR A 118 2.03 16.07 -7.62
N ASN A 119 1.80 16.15 -6.31
CA ASN A 119 2.71 16.84 -5.41
C ASN A 119 4.00 16.02 -5.21
N SER A 120 5.12 16.48 -5.77
CA SER A 120 6.43 15.84 -5.65
C SER A 120 6.94 15.73 -4.20
N GLU A 121 6.50 16.67 -3.36
CA GLU A 121 6.86 16.76 -1.93
C GLU A 121 5.88 15.99 -1.02
N CYS A 122 4.98 15.20 -1.60
CA CYS A 122 4.04 14.39 -0.83
C CYS A 122 4.80 13.44 0.13
N PRO A 123 4.56 13.51 1.44
CA PRO A 123 5.31 12.73 2.43
C PRO A 123 5.33 11.23 2.13
N ALA A 124 4.18 10.64 1.76
CA ALA A 124 4.12 9.23 1.41
C ALA A 124 4.98 8.90 0.18
N GLN A 125 5.00 9.75 -0.83
CA GLN A 125 5.85 9.53 -2.01
C GLN A 125 7.34 9.63 -1.66
N VAL A 126 7.72 10.64 -0.89
CA VAL A 126 9.10 10.87 -0.45
C VAL A 126 9.59 9.68 0.38
N GLN A 127 8.85 9.31 1.42
CA GLN A 127 9.22 8.20 2.31
C GLN A 127 9.32 6.87 1.57
N LYS A 128 8.35 6.56 0.71
CA LYS A 128 8.36 5.32 -0.10
C LYS A 128 9.46 5.30 -1.15
N ARG A 129 9.87 6.45 -1.69
CA ARG A 129 11.03 6.54 -2.60
C ARG A 129 12.33 6.25 -1.86
N ILE A 130 12.51 6.82 -0.67
CA ILE A 130 13.69 6.57 0.16
C ILE A 130 13.74 5.09 0.57
N ALA A 131 12.63 4.52 1.07
CA ALA A 131 12.57 3.11 1.43
C ALA A 131 12.93 2.19 0.27
N TYR A 132 12.34 2.43 -0.89
CA TYR A 132 12.61 1.66 -2.11
C TYR A 132 14.07 1.75 -2.55
N PHE A 133 14.68 2.94 -2.47
CA PHE A 133 16.10 3.13 -2.80
C PHE A 133 16.98 2.22 -1.96
N PHE A 134 16.80 2.23 -0.64
CA PHE A 134 17.61 1.42 0.26
C PHE A 134 17.28 -0.07 0.19
N GLU A 135 16.02 -0.44 -0.06
CA GLU A 135 15.61 -1.83 -0.34
C GLU A 135 16.39 -2.40 -1.55
N LYS A 136 16.49 -1.63 -2.65
CA LYS A 136 17.27 -2.04 -3.84
C LYS A 136 18.76 -2.19 -3.56
N LEU A 137 19.28 -1.52 -2.55
CA LEU A 137 20.66 -1.63 -2.09
C LEU A 137 20.85 -2.75 -1.02
N GLY A 138 19.79 -3.51 -0.70
CA GLY A 138 19.83 -4.65 0.23
C GLY A 138 19.55 -4.29 1.69
N LEU A 139 18.97 -3.10 1.95
CA LEU A 139 18.53 -2.67 3.28
C LEU A 139 16.99 -2.84 3.41
N GLU A 140 16.52 -4.09 3.52
CA GLU A 140 15.08 -4.41 3.57
C GLU A 140 14.39 -3.94 4.86
N GLU A 141 15.15 -3.73 5.95
CA GLU A 141 14.61 -3.31 7.25
C GLU A 141 14.31 -1.82 7.34
N PHE A 142 14.67 -1.04 6.32
CA PHE A 142 14.48 0.40 6.30
C PHE A 142 13.04 0.77 5.92
N SER A 143 12.14 0.66 6.89
CA SER A 143 10.70 0.85 6.69
C SER A 143 10.31 2.33 6.57
N GLU A 144 9.17 2.59 5.92
CA GLU A 144 8.55 3.92 5.83
C GLU A 144 8.32 4.54 7.23
N LYS A 145 7.91 3.72 8.21
CA LYS A 145 7.73 4.17 9.58
C LYS A 145 9.03 4.68 10.19
N MET A 146 10.13 4.00 9.95
CA MET A 146 11.46 4.42 10.42
C MET A 146 11.89 5.74 9.77
N ILE A 147 11.72 5.87 8.46
CA ILE A 147 12.03 7.09 7.71
C ILE A 147 11.24 8.28 8.26
N SER A 148 9.95 8.08 8.51
CA SER A 148 9.06 9.08 9.10
C SER A 148 9.50 9.49 10.50
N THR A 149 9.86 8.51 11.35
CA THR A 149 10.32 8.76 12.74
C THR A 149 11.65 9.51 12.76
N LEU A 150 12.56 9.18 11.84
CA LEU A 150 13.84 9.85 11.65
C LEU A 150 13.72 11.20 10.93
N LYS A 151 12.52 11.55 10.45
CA LYS A 151 12.23 12.78 9.68
C LYS A 151 13.14 12.96 8.46
N CYS A 152 13.52 11.85 7.82
CA CYS A 152 14.31 11.90 6.60
C CYS A 152 13.41 12.29 5.42
N ASN A 153 13.79 13.34 4.70
CA ASN A 153 13.10 13.84 3.51
C ASN A 153 13.87 13.59 2.22
N SER A 154 15.08 13.07 2.33
CA SER A 154 15.93 12.73 1.20
C SER A 154 16.82 11.52 1.51
N VAL A 155 17.38 10.91 0.47
CA VAL A 155 18.40 9.84 0.61
C VAL A 155 19.64 10.37 1.34
N LEU A 156 20.00 11.64 1.12
CA LEU A 156 21.14 12.28 1.79
C LEU A 156 20.92 12.40 3.29
N ASP A 157 19.70 12.66 3.75
CA ASP A 157 19.41 12.73 5.17
C ASP A 157 19.72 11.41 5.85
N VAL A 158 19.40 10.28 5.21
CA VAL A 158 19.70 8.95 5.71
C VAL A 158 21.21 8.72 5.83
N TYR A 159 21.99 9.16 4.84
CA TYR A 159 23.44 9.06 4.90
C TYR A 159 24.10 9.97 5.94
N ASN A 160 23.39 11.01 6.38
CA ASN A 160 23.85 11.95 7.42
C ASN A 160 23.34 11.61 8.82
N LEU A 161 22.54 10.53 8.97
CA LEU A 161 22.06 10.08 10.28
C LEU A 161 23.22 9.77 11.21
N LYS A 162 23.09 10.21 12.46
CA LYS A 162 24.02 9.90 13.53
C LYS A 162 23.41 8.84 14.46
N LYS A 163 24.28 8.10 15.14
CA LYS A 163 23.86 7.11 16.12
C LYS A 163 22.91 7.70 17.17
N GLU A 164 23.21 8.91 17.65
CA GLU A 164 22.45 9.62 18.66
C GLU A 164 20.99 9.93 18.22
N ASP A 165 20.73 10.00 16.92
CA ASP A 165 19.40 10.24 16.40
C ASP A 165 18.58 8.94 16.33
N ILE A 166 19.26 7.83 16.04
CA ILE A 166 18.63 6.51 15.91
C ILE A 166 18.27 5.94 17.29
N ILE A 167 19.14 6.07 18.29
CA ILE A 167 18.89 5.56 19.65
C ILE A 167 17.74 6.30 20.37
N LYS A 168 17.32 7.46 19.91
CA LYS A 168 16.13 8.15 20.43
C LYS A 168 14.82 7.47 20.02
N ILE A 169 14.87 6.56 19.05
CA ILE A 169 13.69 5.84 18.57
C ILE A 169 13.45 4.64 19.50
N GLU A 170 12.22 4.50 19.97
CA GLU A 170 11.81 3.37 20.79
C GLU A 170 12.14 2.03 20.11
N GLY A 171 12.77 1.13 20.86
CA GLY A 171 13.19 -0.19 20.38
C GLY A 171 14.58 -0.24 19.76
N TRP A 172 15.31 0.89 19.69
CA TRP A 172 16.70 0.92 19.21
C TRP A 172 17.70 1.00 20.35
N ALA A 173 18.66 0.06 20.36
CA ALA A 173 19.80 0.05 21.25
C ALA A 173 21.06 0.54 20.52
N GLU A 174 22.11 0.84 21.25
CA GLU A 174 23.38 1.30 20.67
C GLU A 174 23.95 0.33 19.62
N THR A 175 23.92 -0.97 19.90
CA THR A 175 24.43 -1.99 18.98
C THR A 175 23.65 -2.06 17.67
N SER A 176 22.33 -2.00 17.74
CA SER A 176 21.47 -2.00 16.54
C SER A 176 21.62 -0.71 15.71
N ALA A 177 21.84 0.41 16.38
CA ALA A 177 22.11 1.68 15.69
C ALA A 177 23.47 1.67 14.98
N ASP A 178 24.51 1.12 15.62
CA ASP A 178 25.84 0.96 15.01
C ASP A 178 25.80 0.03 13.80
N ASP A 179 25.12 -1.10 13.91
CA ASP A 179 24.96 -2.04 12.80
C ASP A 179 24.18 -1.41 11.64
N PHE A 180 23.13 -0.65 11.94
CA PHE A 180 22.36 0.05 10.92
C PHE A 180 23.22 1.08 10.17
N ILE A 181 23.94 1.97 10.88
CA ILE A 181 24.82 2.96 10.25
C ILE A 181 25.87 2.26 9.39
N LYS A 182 26.49 1.21 9.89
CA LYS A 182 27.49 0.44 9.13
C LYS A 182 26.91 -0.13 7.84
N ARG A 183 25.67 -0.64 7.87
CA ARG A 183 24.98 -1.14 6.69
C ARG A 183 24.62 -0.02 5.72
N VAL A 184 24.15 1.14 6.20
CA VAL A 184 23.90 2.33 5.37
C VAL A 184 25.21 2.76 4.67
N GLU A 185 26.34 2.83 5.38
CA GLU A 185 27.64 3.16 4.79
C GLU A 185 28.08 2.14 3.72
N GLN A 186 27.77 0.86 3.90
CA GLN A 186 28.06 -0.17 2.89
C GLN A 186 27.31 0.06 1.59
N THR A 187 26.10 0.65 1.61
CA THR A 187 25.33 0.94 0.39
C THR A 187 26.02 1.96 -0.51
N LYS A 188 26.88 2.84 0.03
CA LYS A 188 27.69 3.79 -0.77
C LYS A 188 28.65 3.09 -1.74
N LYS A 189 28.96 1.81 -1.50
CA LYS A 189 29.84 1.00 -2.34
C LYS A 189 29.08 0.19 -3.38
N ALA A 190 27.75 0.30 -3.42
CA ALA A 190 26.93 -0.43 -4.37
C ALA A 190 27.22 0.01 -5.80
N LYS A 191 27.25 -0.96 -6.72
CA LYS A 191 27.45 -0.66 -8.15
C LYS A 191 26.18 -0.02 -8.73
N PRO A 192 26.33 0.91 -9.73
CA PRO A 192 25.20 1.60 -10.36
C PRO A 192 24.14 0.67 -10.96
N GLU A 193 24.53 -0.55 -11.33
CA GLU A 193 23.63 -1.57 -11.90
C GLU A 193 22.53 -2.04 -10.93
N ARG A 194 22.59 -1.68 -9.64
CA ARG A 194 21.60 -2.03 -8.62
C ARG A 194 20.60 -0.89 -8.34
N ILE A 195 20.78 0.28 -8.93
CA ILE A 195 19.94 1.46 -8.76
C ILE A 195 19.10 1.66 -10.02
#